data_f32055004ba7dbf26425f81d443f937b
#
_entry.id   f32055004ba7dbf26425f81d443f937b
#
_cell.length_a   1.000
_cell.length_b   1.000
_cell.length_c   1.000
_cell.angle_alpha   90.00
_cell.angle_beta   90.00
_cell.angle_gamma   90.00
#
_symmetry.space_group_name_H-M   'P 1'
#
loop_
_entity.id
_entity.type
_entity.pdbx_description
1 polymer ?
#
loop_
_entity_poly.entity_id
_entity_poly.type
_entity_poly.pdbx_seq_one_letter_code
_entity_poly.pdbx_strand_id
1 'polypeptide(L)'
;ETLNFICHTKFDKNILWILREHPASFLYKEKKIFKNLINQFSSKKIILCPNNINTYDLIKICDNVITTRGSIGLEFAAEGKKPILGGAASYSHLGFTEDPKNKNQYFKILKDIHKIKPLKTKQIFEAKKAIYFLDSGFYNYKLKNSNIISQHRAKKNYYKSMLRGKISLNQNTTLNDTL
;
A
#
# COMPACT_ATOMS: atom_id res chain seq x y z
N GLU A 1 -14.41 -11.55 -0.86
CA GLU A 1 -14.88 -11.46 0.52
C GLU A 1 -14.83 -10.03 1.07
N THR A 2 -13.69 -9.33 1.02
CA THR A 2 -13.54 -7.95 1.56
C THR A 2 -14.55 -6.98 0.94
N LEU A 3 -14.64 -6.94 -0.38
CA LEU A 3 -15.59 -6.05 -1.06
C LEU A 3 -17.04 -6.40 -0.69
N ASN A 4 -17.37 -7.67 -0.66
CA ASN A 4 -18.70 -8.13 -0.23
C ASN A 4 -19.02 -7.69 1.20
N PHE A 5 -18.05 -7.78 2.11
CA PHE A 5 -18.21 -7.28 3.49
C PHE A 5 -18.42 -5.76 3.51
N ILE A 6 -17.65 -5.01 2.73
CA ILE A 6 -17.80 -3.55 2.63
C ILE A 6 -19.19 -3.17 2.11
N CYS A 7 -19.68 -3.85 1.07
CA CYS A 7 -20.96 -3.58 0.48
C CYS A 7 -22.16 -3.85 1.42
N HIS A 8 -22.06 -4.86 2.28
CA HIS A 8 -23.15 -5.26 3.19
C HIS A 8 -23.02 -4.71 4.61
N THR A 9 -21.93 -4.03 4.93
CA THR A 9 -21.71 -3.47 6.26
C THR A 9 -22.05 -1.98 6.28
N LYS A 10 -22.79 -1.57 7.32
CA LYS A 10 -23.03 -0.14 7.58
C LYS A 10 -21.79 0.45 8.24
N PHE A 11 -21.09 1.30 7.51
CA PHE A 11 -19.96 2.07 8.00
C PHE A 11 -20.35 3.48 8.39
N ASP A 12 -19.42 4.20 9.03
CA ASP A 12 -19.56 5.63 9.24
C ASP A 12 -19.79 6.35 7.91
N LYS A 13 -20.68 7.35 7.95
CA LYS A 13 -21.09 8.13 6.77
C LYS A 13 -19.92 8.89 6.11
N ASN A 14 -18.84 9.11 6.85
CA ASN A 14 -17.66 9.84 6.37
C ASN A 14 -16.60 8.94 5.70
N ILE A 15 -16.83 7.61 5.66
CA ILE A 15 -15.90 6.68 5.02
C ILE A 15 -16.24 6.57 3.53
N LEU A 16 -15.25 6.88 2.69
CA LEU A 16 -15.27 6.65 1.25
C LEU A 16 -14.28 5.54 0.90
N TRP A 17 -14.75 4.54 0.18
CA TRP A 17 -13.94 3.43 -0.28
C TRP A 17 -13.47 3.67 -1.72
N ILE A 18 -12.16 3.63 -1.94
CA ILE A 18 -11.57 3.70 -3.27
C ILE A 18 -11.06 2.30 -3.63
N LEU A 19 -11.69 1.69 -4.62
CA LEU A 19 -11.30 0.37 -5.13
C LEU A 19 -10.34 0.57 -6.30
N ARG A 20 -9.12 0.04 -6.18
CA ARG A 20 -8.13 0.05 -7.23
C ARG A 20 -7.84 -1.35 -7.71
N GLU A 21 -8.01 -1.59 -9.01
CA GLU A 21 -7.60 -2.83 -9.64
C GLU A 21 -6.07 -2.93 -9.69
N HIS A 22 -5.56 -4.14 -9.51
CA HIS A 22 -4.13 -4.36 -9.68
C HIS A 22 -3.73 -4.12 -11.16
N PRO A 23 -2.61 -3.45 -11.46
CA PRO A 23 -2.20 -3.19 -12.84
C PRO A 23 -2.12 -4.44 -13.72
N ALA A 24 -1.82 -5.61 -13.13
CA ALA A 24 -1.76 -6.89 -13.83
C ALA A 24 -3.11 -7.66 -13.84
N SER A 25 -4.22 -7.09 -13.37
CA SER A 25 -5.54 -7.76 -13.34
C SER A 25 -6.00 -8.21 -14.73
N PHE A 26 -5.56 -7.49 -15.78
CA PHE A 26 -5.85 -7.87 -17.17
C PHE A 26 -5.27 -9.23 -17.55
N LEU A 27 -4.18 -9.68 -16.93
CA LEU A 27 -3.55 -10.99 -17.16
C LEU A 27 -4.42 -12.13 -16.62
N TYR A 28 -5.22 -11.87 -15.60
CA TYR A 28 -6.08 -12.85 -14.94
C TYR A 28 -7.50 -12.88 -15.48
N LYS A 29 -7.77 -12.20 -16.61
CA LYS A 29 -9.10 -12.08 -17.23
C LYS A 29 -10.18 -11.49 -16.29
N GLU A 30 -9.78 -10.80 -15.25
CA GLU A 30 -10.66 -10.22 -14.23
C GLU A 30 -11.24 -8.86 -14.65
N LYS A 31 -11.08 -8.48 -15.92
CA LYS A 31 -11.65 -7.23 -16.44
C LYS A 31 -13.15 -7.20 -16.20
N LYS A 32 -13.62 -6.14 -15.53
CA LYS A 32 -15.03 -5.86 -15.21
C LYS A 32 -15.59 -6.53 -13.95
N ILE A 33 -14.90 -7.45 -13.27
CA ILE A 33 -15.43 -8.07 -12.04
C ILE A 33 -15.76 -7.00 -11.00
N PHE A 34 -14.83 -6.08 -10.75
CA PHE A 34 -15.04 -5.00 -9.77
C PHE A 34 -16.13 -4.02 -10.19
N LYS A 35 -16.18 -3.65 -11.47
CA LYS A 35 -17.22 -2.78 -12.00
C LYS A 35 -18.59 -3.39 -11.84
N ASN A 36 -18.74 -4.68 -12.17
CA ASN A 36 -20.00 -5.41 -12.03
C ASN A 36 -20.42 -5.51 -10.56
N LEU A 37 -19.48 -5.80 -9.65
CA LEU A 37 -19.77 -5.86 -8.22
C LEU A 37 -20.21 -4.49 -7.67
N ILE A 38 -19.53 -3.41 -8.02
CA ILE A 38 -19.92 -2.06 -7.58
C ILE A 38 -21.31 -1.70 -8.09
N ASN A 39 -21.61 -2.00 -9.35
CA ASN A 39 -22.91 -1.73 -9.95
C ASN A 39 -24.05 -2.50 -9.25
N GLN A 40 -23.80 -3.72 -8.78
CA GLN A 40 -24.78 -4.52 -8.05
C GLN A 40 -25.14 -3.91 -6.69
N PHE A 41 -24.21 -3.21 -6.06
CA PHE A 41 -24.40 -2.72 -4.70
C PHE A 41 -24.82 -1.26 -4.58
N SER A 42 -25.05 -0.54 -5.67
CA SER A 42 -25.54 0.85 -5.70
C SER A 42 -24.96 1.77 -4.61
N SER A 43 -23.84 1.39 -4.02
CA SER A 43 -23.25 2.09 -2.88
C SER A 43 -22.52 3.33 -3.38
N LYS A 44 -23.09 4.49 -3.08
CA LYS A 44 -22.46 5.80 -3.36
C LYS A 44 -21.13 6.02 -2.62
N LYS A 45 -20.73 5.08 -1.75
CA LYS A 45 -19.52 5.17 -0.93
C LYS A 45 -18.34 4.36 -1.46
N ILE A 46 -18.52 3.66 -2.56
CA ILE A 46 -17.44 2.90 -3.23
C ILE A 46 -17.25 3.49 -4.62
N ILE A 47 -16.05 3.95 -4.91
CA ILE A 47 -15.65 4.43 -6.23
C ILE A 47 -14.56 3.56 -6.81
N LEU A 48 -14.62 3.31 -8.11
CA LEU A 48 -13.55 2.66 -8.83
C LEU A 48 -12.48 3.70 -9.17
N CYS A 49 -11.24 3.43 -8.75
CA CYS A 49 -10.13 4.29 -9.06
C CYS A 49 -9.85 4.29 -10.57
N PRO A 50 -9.81 5.45 -11.23
CA PRO A 50 -9.39 5.53 -12.62
C PRO A 50 -7.97 5.02 -12.82
N ASN A 51 -7.71 4.35 -13.96
CA ASN A 51 -6.41 3.73 -14.24
C ASN A 51 -5.26 4.72 -14.40
N ASN A 52 -5.57 5.97 -14.73
CA ASN A 52 -4.58 7.05 -14.89
C ASN A 52 -4.14 7.69 -13.56
N ILE A 53 -4.78 7.36 -12.45
CA ILE A 53 -4.35 7.85 -11.13
C ILE A 53 -3.14 7.02 -10.67
N ASN A 54 -2.06 7.70 -10.34
CA ASN A 54 -0.87 7.03 -9.84
C ASN A 54 -0.98 6.72 -8.33
N THR A 55 -0.12 5.83 -7.84
CA THR A 55 -0.09 5.41 -6.43
C THR A 55 0.20 6.57 -5.49
N TYR A 56 1.07 7.49 -5.88
CA TYR A 56 1.48 8.61 -5.06
C TYR A 56 0.32 9.57 -4.78
N ASP A 57 -0.55 9.80 -5.76
CA ASP A 57 -1.74 10.62 -5.56
C ASP A 57 -2.74 9.94 -4.62
N LEU A 58 -2.90 8.62 -4.72
CA LEU A 58 -3.72 7.86 -3.77
C LEU A 58 -3.17 7.92 -2.35
N ILE A 59 -1.85 7.83 -2.19
CA ILE A 59 -1.22 7.97 -0.88
C ILE A 59 -1.53 9.33 -0.25
N LYS A 60 -1.61 10.39 -1.02
CA LYS A 60 -1.93 11.73 -0.49
C LYS A 60 -3.36 11.85 0.03
N ILE A 61 -4.31 11.27 -0.68
CA ILE A 61 -5.74 11.46 -0.41
C ILE A 61 -6.36 10.39 0.50
N CYS A 62 -5.78 9.18 0.57
CA CYS A 62 -6.32 8.10 1.38
C CYS A 62 -5.69 8.08 2.77
N ASP A 63 -6.48 7.82 3.80
CA ASP A 63 -6.00 7.70 5.19
C ASP A 63 -5.37 6.33 5.46
N ASN A 64 -5.90 5.29 4.85
CA ASN A 64 -5.48 3.91 5.03
C ASN A 64 -5.44 3.16 3.69
N VAL A 65 -4.77 2.02 3.66
CA VAL A 65 -4.80 1.09 2.54
C VAL A 65 -5.08 -0.32 3.02
N ILE A 66 -5.87 -1.05 2.25
CA ILE A 66 -6.10 -2.48 2.45
C ILE A 66 -5.44 -3.20 1.29
N THR A 67 -4.59 -4.14 1.59
CA THR A 67 -3.93 -4.98 0.59
C THR A 67 -3.67 -6.38 1.12
N THR A 68 -3.60 -7.36 0.25
CA THR A 68 -3.26 -8.73 0.67
C THR A 68 -1.74 -8.88 0.84
N ARG A 69 -0.97 -8.57 -0.20
CA ARG A 69 0.50 -8.75 -0.24
C ARG A 69 1.21 -7.65 -1.03
N GLY A 70 0.47 -6.67 -1.51
CA GLY A 70 1.00 -5.66 -2.44
C GLY A 70 2.01 -4.72 -1.79
N SER A 71 3.03 -4.32 -2.54
CA SER A 71 4.02 -3.30 -2.13
C SER A 71 3.39 -1.96 -1.76
N ILE A 72 2.15 -1.71 -2.19
CA ILE A 72 1.39 -0.52 -1.84
C ILE A 72 1.27 -0.33 -0.32
N GLY A 73 1.21 -1.42 0.46
CA GLY A 73 1.19 -1.33 1.92
C GLY A 73 2.47 -0.72 2.49
N LEU A 74 3.62 -1.08 1.94
CA LEU A 74 4.90 -0.46 2.32
C LEU A 74 4.96 1.02 1.95
N GLU A 75 4.47 1.36 0.76
CA GLU A 75 4.45 2.73 0.26
C GLU A 75 3.60 3.63 1.15
N PHE A 76 2.41 3.16 1.56
CA PHE A 76 1.56 3.86 2.52
C PHE A 76 2.21 3.99 3.91
N ALA A 77 2.83 2.91 4.41
CA ALA A 77 3.50 2.94 5.70
C ALA A 77 4.68 3.91 5.73
N ALA A 78 5.44 4.00 4.65
CA ALA A 78 6.53 4.96 4.50
C ALA A 78 6.09 6.43 4.55
N GLU A 79 4.81 6.69 4.20
CA GLU A 79 4.18 8.00 4.28
C GLU A 79 3.33 8.19 5.56
N GLY A 80 3.50 7.29 6.53
CA GLY A 80 2.89 7.41 7.86
C GLY A 80 1.47 6.88 7.97
N LYS A 81 0.93 6.25 6.92
CA LYS A 81 -0.42 5.69 6.89
C LYS A 81 -0.37 4.20 7.17
N LYS A 82 -1.17 3.73 8.12
CA LYS A 82 -1.10 2.36 8.58
C LYS A 82 -1.83 1.40 7.63
N PRO A 83 -1.16 0.45 6.95
CA PRO A 83 -1.80 -0.50 6.08
C PRO A 83 -2.46 -1.64 6.87
N ILE A 84 -3.57 -2.14 6.34
CA ILE A 84 -4.29 -3.32 6.84
C ILE A 84 -4.02 -4.47 5.89
N LEU A 85 -3.51 -5.58 6.40
CA LEU A 85 -3.18 -6.74 5.58
C LEU A 85 -4.31 -7.77 5.60
N GLY A 86 -4.83 -8.09 4.42
CA GLY A 86 -5.79 -9.19 4.23
C GLY A 86 -5.14 -10.56 4.06
N GLY A 87 -3.82 -10.65 4.18
CA GLY A 87 -3.02 -11.88 4.08
C GLY A 87 -1.57 -11.63 4.45
N ALA A 88 -0.79 -12.70 4.62
CA ALA A 88 0.62 -12.60 4.98
C ALA A 88 1.44 -11.97 3.86
N ALA A 89 2.06 -10.85 4.12
CA ALA A 89 3.01 -10.17 3.25
C ALA A 89 4.45 -10.34 3.78
N SER A 90 5.47 -10.11 2.96
CA SER A 90 6.88 -10.18 3.35
C SER A 90 7.27 -9.18 4.44
N TYR A 91 6.43 -8.19 4.67
CA TYR A 91 6.59 -7.14 5.67
C TYR A 91 5.54 -7.20 6.81
N SER A 92 4.80 -8.30 6.91
CA SER A 92 3.89 -8.54 8.05
C SER A 92 4.66 -8.57 9.37
N HIS A 93 4.01 -8.16 10.45
CA HIS A 93 4.53 -8.22 11.83
C HIS A 93 5.77 -7.35 12.10
N LEU A 94 6.13 -6.42 11.21
CA LEU A 94 7.23 -5.49 11.45
C LEU A 94 6.83 -4.24 12.26
N GLY A 95 5.60 -4.20 12.79
CA GLY A 95 5.12 -3.18 13.72
C GLY A 95 4.54 -1.92 13.09
N PHE A 96 4.48 -1.82 11.76
CA PHE A 96 3.89 -0.71 11.04
C PHE A 96 2.64 -1.09 10.23
N THR A 97 2.15 -2.32 10.39
CA THR A 97 0.94 -2.86 9.73
C THR A 97 -0.10 -3.28 10.76
N GLU A 98 -1.36 -3.33 10.36
CA GLU A 98 -2.39 -4.11 11.04
C GLU A 98 -2.39 -5.53 10.45
N ASP A 99 -2.03 -6.51 11.28
CA ASP A 99 -1.85 -7.91 10.90
C ASP A 99 -2.91 -8.78 11.60
N PRO A 100 -4.14 -8.86 11.07
CA PRO A 100 -5.20 -9.66 11.68
C PRO A 100 -4.85 -11.15 11.66
N LYS A 101 -5.04 -11.83 12.79
CA LYS A 101 -4.75 -13.27 12.95
C LYS A 101 -5.78 -14.17 12.27
N ASN A 102 -6.98 -13.65 12.04
CA ASN A 102 -8.08 -14.39 11.43
C ASN A 102 -9.10 -13.44 10.79
N LYS A 103 -10.05 -14.02 10.07
CA LYS A 103 -11.10 -13.31 9.34
C LYS A 103 -11.97 -12.43 10.24
N ASN A 104 -12.31 -12.90 11.44
CA ASN A 104 -13.14 -12.14 12.37
C ASN A 104 -12.43 -10.88 12.85
N GLN A 105 -11.15 -10.99 13.20
CA GLN A 105 -10.32 -9.85 13.57
C GLN A 105 -10.14 -8.88 12.40
N TYR A 106 -9.93 -9.39 11.19
CA TYR A 106 -9.84 -8.58 9.98
C TYR A 106 -11.08 -7.73 9.78
N PHE A 107 -12.27 -8.33 9.81
CA PHE A 107 -13.51 -7.59 9.63
C PHE A 107 -13.81 -6.64 10.79
N LYS A 108 -13.40 -6.96 12.02
CA LYS A 108 -13.47 -6.04 13.14
C LYS A 108 -12.61 -4.79 12.90
N ILE A 109 -11.37 -4.98 12.44
CA ILE A 109 -10.48 -3.85 12.06
C ILE A 109 -11.13 -3.00 10.97
N LEU A 110 -11.72 -3.61 9.95
CA LEU A 110 -12.41 -2.86 8.89
C LEU A 110 -13.60 -2.04 9.40
N LYS A 111 -14.39 -2.58 10.32
CA LYS A 111 -15.49 -1.81 10.96
C LYS A 111 -14.99 -0.59 11.70
N ASP A 112 -13.85 -0.71 12.35
CA ASP A 112 -13.22 0.31 13.18
C ASP A 112 -12.12 1.10 12.43
N ILE A 113 -12.10 1.06 11.08
CA ILE A 113 -11.03 1.65 10.26
C ILE A 113 -10.82 3.15 10.55
N HIS A 114 -11.87 3.88 10.87
CA HIS A 114 -11.82 5.30 11.23
C HIS A 114 -11.09 5.57 12.55
N LYS A 115 -10.84 4.53 13.37
CA LYS A 115 -10.10 4.62 14.63
C LYS A 115 -8.61 4.34 14.46
N ILE A 116 -8.17 3.93 13.28
CA ILE A 116 -6.77 3.63 13.01
C ILE A 116 -5.97 4.92 13.01
N LYS A 117 -4.99 4.99 13.90
CA LYS A 117 -4.11 6.16 14.03
C LYS A 117 -2.97 6.08 13.01
N PRO A 118 -2.50 7.23 12.51
CA PRO A 118 -1.28 7.31 11.72
C PRO A 118 -0.07 6.68 12.44
N LEU A 119 0.91 6.27 11.67
CA LEU A 119 2.14 5.69 12.19
C LEU A 119 3.01 6.76 12.88
N LYS A 120 3.65 6.35 13.97
CA LYS A 120 4.66 7.19 14.66
C LYS A 120 5.95 7.22 13.83
N THR A 121 6.79 8.22 14.05
CA THR A 121 8.06 8.42 13.34
C THR A 121 8.94 7.17 13.31
N LYS A 122 9.06 6.44 14.44
CA LYS A 122 9.82 5.19 14.50
C LYS A 122 9.25 4.13 13.56
N GLN A 123 7.93 3.97 13.49
CA GLN A 123 7.27 2.99 12.62
C GLN A 123 7.43 3.35 11.14
N ILE A 124 7.35 4.65 10.80
CA ILE A 124 7.62 5.15 9.45
C ILE A 124 9.06 4.82 9.04
N PHE A 125 10.01 5.00 9.95
CA PHE A 125 11.41 4.68 9.69
C PHE A 125 11.63 3.18 9.45
N GLU A 126 10.99 2.30 10.24
CA GLU A 126 11.04 0.86 10.01
C GLU A 126 10.39 0.47 8.67
N ALA A 127 9.29 1.09 8.28
CA ALA A 127 8.71 0.86 6.97
C ALA A 127 9.66 1.26 5.83
N LYS A 128 10.36 2.38 5.95
CA LYS A 128 11.37 2.82 4.98
C LYS A 128 12.56 1.88 4.89
N LYS A 129 13.04 1.38 6.03
CA LYS A 129 14.06 0.32 6.05
C LYS A 129 13.56 -0.94 5.33
N ALA A 130 12.33 -1.40 5.63
CA ALA A 130 11.77 -2.57 4.98
C ALA A 130 11.71 -2.43 3.45
N ILE A 131 11.32 -1.24 2.94
CA ILE A 131 11.37 -0.94 1.51
C ILE A 131 12.80 -1.10 0.97
N TYR A 132 13.77 -0.49 1.65
CA TYR A 132 15.16 -0.54 1.22
C TYR A 132 15.69 -1.98 1.19
N PHE A 133 15.46 -2.77 2.23
CA PHE A 133 15.91 -4.16 2.30
C PHE A 133 15.22 -5.07 1.29
N LEU A 134 13.91 -4.95 1.14
CA LEU A 134 13.16 -5.76 0.18
C LEU A 134 13.51 -5.42 -1.26
N ASP A 135 13.77 -4.15 -1.54
CA ASP A 135 14.19 -3.70 -2.87
C ASP A 135 15.66 -4.08 -3.14
N SER A 136 16.61 -3.87 -2.22
CA SER A 136 18.02 -4.21 -2.36
C SER A 136 18.27 -5.71 -2.31
N GLY A 137 17.56 -6.46 -1.47
CA GLY A 137 17.69 -7.92 -1.36
C GLY A 137 17.26 -8.66 -2.62
N PHE A 138 16.25 -8.16 -3.33
CA PHE A 138 15.85 -8.71 -4.62
C PHE A 138 16.90 -8.50 -5.72
N TYR A 139 17.74 -7.47 -5.62
CA TYR A 139 18.74 -7.12 -6.65
C TYR A 139 20.03 -7.92 -6.57
N ASN A 140 20.39 -8.44 -5.42
CA ASN A 140 21.55 -9.34 -5.29
C ASN A 140 21.28 -10.72 -5.95
N TYR A 141 20.03 -11.04 -6.26
CA TYR A 141 19.67 -12.20 -7.06
C TYR A 141 19.60 -11.79 -8.54
N LYS A 142 20.71 -11.94 -9.25
CA LYS A 142 20.99 -11.92 -10.70
C LYS A 142 19.76 -11.94 -11.63
N LEU A 143 18.98 -10.87 -11.70
CA LEU A 143 18.00 -10.69 -12.78
C LEU A 143 18.70 -10.02 -13.96
N LYS A 144 19.17 -10.83 -14.89
CA LYS A 144 19.80 -10.39 -16.16
C LYS A 144 18.80 -9.84 -17.20
N ASN A 145 17.56 -9.55 -16.86
CA ASN A 145 16.56 -9.11 -17.82
C ASN A 145 16.37 -7.58 -17.80
N SER A 146 16.77 -6.92 -18.87
CA SER A 146 16.85 -5.47 -19.03
C SER A 146 15.55 -4.69 -18.75
N ASN A 147 14.38 -5.23 -19.08
CA ASN A 147 13.09 -4.52 -18.93
C ASN A 147 12.61 -4.46 -17.48
N ILE A 148 12.92 -5.48 -16.69
CA ILE A 148 12.62 -5.49 -15.25
C ILE A 148 13.54 -4.52 -14.52
N ILE A 149 14.79 -4.42 -14.93
CA ILE A 149 15.81 -3.53 -14.35
C ILE A 149 15.42 -2.05 -14.48
N SER A 150 14.80 -1.63 -15.59
CA SER A 150 14.42 -0.23 -15.78
C SER A 150 13.28 0.20 -14.85
N GLN A 151 12.24 -0.62 -14.70
CA GLN A 151 11.12 -0.35 -13.79
C GLN A 151 11.56 -0.32 -12.33
N HIS A 152 12.41 -1.24 -11.96
CA HIS A 152 12.99 -1.28 -10.63
C HIS A 152 13.93 -0.11 -10.37
N ARG A 153 14.76 0.29 -11.33
CA ARG A 153 15.63 1.46 -11.18
C ARG A 153 14.82 2.73 -10.92
N ALA A 154 13.69 2.92 -11.61
CA ALA A 154 12.78 4.02 -11.36
C ALA A 154 12.20 3.96 -9.93
N LYS A 155 11.78 2.78 -9.48
CA LYS A 155 11.26 2.54 -8.14
C LYS A 155 12.33 2.78 -7.07
N LYS A 156 13.55 2.29 -7.28
CA LYS A 156 14.70 2.53 -6.39
C LYS A 156 15.04 4.02 -6.28
N ASN A 157 15.03 4.75 -7.39
CA ASN A 157 15.26 6.20 -7.39
C ASN A 157 14.16 6.96 -6.64
N TYR A 158 12.90 6.54 -6.77
CA TYR A 158 11.80 7.08 -5.98
C TYR A 158 12.03 6.89 -4.48
N TYR A 159 12.33 5.68 -4.03
CA TYR A 159 12.61 5.42 -2.61
C TYR A 159 13.86 6.16 -2.10
N LYS A 160 14.91 6.26 -2.92
CA LYS A 160 16.08 7.09 -2.59
C LYS A 160 15.68 8.56 -2.42
N SER A 161 14.82 9.11 -3.26
CA SER A 161 14.35 10.49 -3.13
C SER A 161 13.54 10.72 -1.85
N MET A 162 12.72 9.73 -1.47
CA MET A 162 11.97 9.77 -0.19
C MET A 162 12.90 9.77 1.03
N LEU A 163 13.96 8.97 1.01
CA LEU A 163 14.95 8.93 2.07
C LEU A 163 15.75 10.24 2.15
N ARG A 164 16.17 10.79 1.01
CA ARG A 164 16.88 12.07 0.93
C ARG A 164 16.06 13.25 1.44
N GLY A 165 14.78 13.31 1.12
CA GLY A 165 13.87 14.37 1.58
C GLY A 165 13.77 14.48 3.11
N LYS A 166 14.14 13.44 3.87
CA LYS A 166 14.21 13.49 5.35
C LYS A 166 15.60 13.75 5.89
N ILE A 167 16.65 13.43 5.15
CA ILE A 167 18.04 13.66 5.57
C ILE A 167 18.41 15.12 5.35
N SER A 168 17.87 15.77 4.31
CA SER A 168 18.06 17.21 4.06
C SER A 168 17.44 18.11 5.14
N LEU A 169 16.52 17.60 5.95
CA LEU A 169 15.96 18.34 7.09
C LEU A 169 16.83 18.26 8.35
N ASN A 170 17.81 17.37 8.42
CA ASN A 170 18.60 17.15 9.64
C ASN A 170 20.11 17.24 9.53
N GLN A 171 20.76 17.10 8.37
CA GLN A 171 22.21 17.30 8.22
C GLN A 171 22.67 17.24 6.76
N ASN A 172 23.70 18.02 6.41
CA ASN A 172 24.43 18.08 5.13
C ASN A 172 25.25 16.82 4.81
N THR A 173 24.72 15.63 4.95
CA THR A 173 25.40 14.39 4.54
C THR A 173 24.70 13.80 3.33
N THR A 174 25.39 13.80 2.23
CA THR A 174 24.95 13.18 0.97
C THR A 174 25.06 11.65 1.08
N LEU A 175 23.95 10.94 0.85
CA LEU A 175 23.86 9.47 0.80
C LEU A 175 24.64 8.84 -0.39
N ASN A 176 25.53 9.59 -1.02
CA ASN A 176 26.33 9.08 -2.12
C ASN A 176 27.50 8.21 -1.69
N ASP A 177 27.87 8.25 -0.40
CA ASP A 177 29.09 7.60 0.08
C ASP A 177 28.86 6.27 0.83
N THR A 178 27.62 5.80 0.88
CA THR A 178 27.25 4.58 1.64
C THR A 178 26.39 3.56 0.88
N LEU A 179 26.39 3.62 -0.45
CA LEU A 179 25.66 2.63 -1.27
C LEU A 179 26.53 2.07 -2.39
#